data_c574752d648438fa7c45295b53aabe04
#
_entry.id   c574752d648438fa7c45295b53aabe04
#
_cell.length_a   1.000
_cell.length_b   1.000
_cell.length_c   1.000
_cell.angle_alpha   90.00
_cell.angle_beta   90.00
_cell.angle_gamma   90.00
#
_symmetry.space_group_name_H-M   'P 1'
#
loop_
_entity.id
_entity.type
_entity.pdbx_description
1 polymer ?
#
loop_
_entity_poly.entity_id
_entity_poly.type
_entity_poly.pdbx_seq_one_letter_code
_entity_poly.pdbx_strand_id
1 'polypeptide(L)'
;MKRYWYAALGLMACGAAQAATTDVEMHLVTGQGIGQDIGKVAISETPYGLLFTPSLKALPAGVHGFHVHEKGSCEPGMKDGKAVAALAAGGHFDPQKTGKHLGPYADGHLGDLPAIYVTADGMANDPVLAPRLKKISEIEGKALMVHAGGDNHSDHPLPLGGGGERFACGVIK
;
A
#
# COMPACT_ATOMS: atom_id res chain seq x y z
N MET A 1 -59.28 31.00 -26.68
CA MET A 1 -57.80 31.06 -26.50
C MET A 1 -57.39 29.89 -25.59
N LYS A 2 -56.74 28.81 -26.16
CA LYS A 2 -56.29 27.62 -25.44
C LYS A 2 -54.83 27.85 -25.04
N ARG A 3 -54.54 27.90 -23.73
CA ARG A 3 -53.17 28.01 -23.16
C ARG A 3 -52.57 26.60 -23.02
N TYR A 4 -51.54 26.29 -23.79
CA TYR A 4 -50.77 25.07 -23.66
C TYR A 4 -49.65 25.27 -22.61
N TRP A 5 -49.68 24.49 -21.54
CA TRP A 5 -48.62 24.43 -20.55
C TRP A 5 -47.62 23.38 -21.00
N TYR A 6 -46.40 23.80 -21.34
CA TYR A 6 -45.29 22.88 -21.58
C TYR A 6 -44.61 22.57 -20.24
N ALA A 7 -44.79 21.35 -19.75
CA ALA A 7 -44.01 20.85 -18.62
C ALA A 7 -42.60 20.49 -19.13
N ALA A 8 -41.59 21.26 -18.72
CA ALA A 8 -40.19 20.91 -18.98
C ALA A 8 -39.77 19.80 -18.00
N LEU A 9 -39.61 18.57 -18.49
CA LEU A 9 -38.99 17.49 -17.75
C LEU A 9 -37.47 17.76 -17.69
N GLY A 10 -36.98 18.22 -16.53
CA GLY A 10 -35.53 18.29 -16.27
C GLY A 10 -34.95 16.91 -16.06
N LEU A 11 -34.12 16.41 -16.99
CA LEU A 11 -33.27 15.24 -16.75
C LEU A 11 -32.21 15.62 -15.70
N MET A 12 -32.33 15.11 -14.48
CA MET A 12 -31.21 15.10 -13.53
C MET A 12 -30.20 14.03 -13.99
N ALA A 13 -29.08 14.45 -14.55
CA ALA A 13 -27.96 13.59 -14.80
C ALA A 13 -27.32 13.26 -13.45
N CYS A 14 -27.54 12.05 -12.95
CA CYS A 14 -26.85 11.49 -11.80
C CYS A 14 -25.42 11.15 -12.25
N GLY A 15 -24.48 12.08 -12.07
CA GLY A 15 -23.06 11.82 -12.29
C GLY A 15 -22.56 10.83 -11.24
N ALA A 16 -22.26 9.60 -11.63
CA ALA A 16 -21.55 8.67 -10.77
C ALA A 16 -20.15 9.25 -10.52
N ALA A 17 -19.86 9.66 -9.29
CA ALA A 17 -18.50 10.03 -8.90
C ALA A 17 -17.62 8.77 -9.03
N GLN A 18 -16.67 8.80 -9.97
CA GLN A 18 -15.70 7.72 -10.14
C GLN A 18 -14.72 7.76 -8.97
N ALA A 19 -14.52 6.62 -8.32
CA ALA A 19 -13.53 6.50 -7.25
C ALA A 19 -12.13 6.82 -7.79
N ALA A 20 -11.35 7.61 -7.06
CA ALA A 20 -9.97 7.89 -7.44
C ALA A 20 -9.15 6.60 -7.35
N THR A 21 -8.27 6.40 -8.35
CA THR A 21 -7.40 5.22 -8.45
C THR A 21 -5.99 5.64 -8.86
N THR A 22 -4.98 4.92 -8.38
CA THR A 22 -3.59 5.05 -8.83
C THR A 22 -2.92 3.68 -8.89
N ASP A 23 -1.97 3.50 -9.80
CA ASP A 23 -1.17 2.29 -9.92
C ASP A 23 0.23 2.54 -9.36
N VAL A 24 0.74 1.58 -8.60
CA VAL A 24 2.11 1.58 -8.05
C VAL A 24 2.88 0.44 -8.69
N GLU A 25 3.86 0.77 -9.53
CA GLU A 25 4.77 -0.20 -10.12
C GLU A 25 5.72 -0.73 -9.06
N MET A 26 5.79 -2.06 -8.90
CA MET A 26 6.55 -2.73 -7.86
C MET A 26 7.78 -3.43 -8.42
N HIS A 27 8.91 -3.25 -7.75
CA HIS A 27 10.19 -3.82 -8.14
C HIS A 27 10.82 -4.59 -6.98
N LEU A 28 11.51 -5.68 -7.27
CA LEU A 28 12.42 -6.30 -6.31
C LEU A 28 13.49 -5.29 -5.89
N VAL A 29 13.90 -5.32 -4.62
CA VAL A 29 14.93 -4.44 -4.10
C VAL A 29 16.02 -5.23 -3.39
N THR A 30 17.25 -4.76 -3.53
CA THR A 30 18.43 -5.36 -2.90
C THR A 30 19.35 -4.25 -2.35
N GLY A 31 20.41 -4.63 -1.64
CA GLY A 31 21.44 -3.68 -1.23
C GLY A 31 22.19 -3.02 -2.40
N GLN A 32 22.05 -3.55 -3.63
CA GLN A 32 22.62 -2.98 -4.86
C GLN A 32 21.68 -2.01 -5.57
N GLY A 33 20.39 -1.94 -5.19
CA GLY A 33 19.42 -1.04 -5.76
C GLY A 33 18.11 -1.69 -6.17
N ILE A 34 17.38 -0.97 -7.02
CA ILE A 34 16.10 -1.39 -7.58
C ILE A 34 16.35 -2.41 -8.69
N GLY A 35 15.68 -3.53 -8.61
CA GLY A 35 15.82 -4.67 -9.52
C GLY A 35 14.66 -4.85 -10.48
N GLN A 36 14.31 -6.11 -10.72
CA GLN A 36 13.28 -6.53 -11.67
C GLN A 36 11.90 -5.98 -11.30
N ASP A 37 11.15 -5.55 -12.31
CA ASP A 37 9.70 -5.30 -12.24
C ASP A 37 8.95 -6.61 -11.96
N ILE A 38 8.06 -6.57 -10.98
CA ILE A 38 7.26 -7.72 -10.55
C ILE A 38 5.76 -7.50 -10.70
N GLY A 39 5.34 -6.41 -11.33
CA GLY A 39 3.96 -6.05 -11.54
C GLY A 39 3.56 -4.81 -10.76
N LYS A 40 2.28 -4.66 -10.46
CA LYS A 40 1.75 -3.45 -9.85
C LYS A 40 0.74 -3.72 -8.75
N VAL A 41 0.50 -2.69 -7.94
CA VAL A 41 -0.61 -2.63 -6.99
C VAL A 41 -1.51 -1.46 -7.38
N ALA A 42 -2.77 -1.74 -7.72
CA ALA A 42 -3.77 -0.69 -7.90
C ALA A 42 -4.31 -0.27 -6.52
N ILE A 43 -4.37 1.04 -6.27
CA ILE A 43 -4.94 1.61 -5.05
C ILE A 43 -6.21 2.36 -5.43
N SER A 44 -7.33 2.04 -4.79
CA SER A 44 -8.63 2.65 -5.05
C SER A 44 -9.24 3.24 -3.78
N GLU A 45 -9.81 4.44 -3.87
CA GLU A 45 -10.60 5.01 -2.79
C GLU A 45 -11.96 4.32 -2.69
N THR A 46 -12.33 3.87 -1.49
CA THR A 46 -13.66 3.29 -1.22
C THR A 46 -14.31 3.98 -0.02
N PRO A 47 -15.62 3.83 0.20
CA PRO A 47 -16.28 4.34 1.41
C PRO A 47 -15.71 3.74 2.70
N TYR A 48 -15.05 2.58 2.62
CA TYR A 48 -14.53 1.85 3.78
C TYR A 48 -13.06 2.10 4.06
N GLY A 49 -12.31 2.66 3.10
CA GLY A 49 -10.88 2.89 3.18
C GLY A 49 -10.21 2.71 1.82
N LEU A 50 -8.87 2.71 1.80
CA LEU A 50 -8.12 2.41 0.59
C LEU A 50 -8.07 0.90 0.34
N LEU A 51 -8.47 0.49 -0.87
CA LEU A 51 -8.35 -0.89 -1.34
C LEU A 51 -7.07 -1.02 -2.15
N PHE A 52 -6.18 -1.89 -1.73
CA PHE A 52 -4.95 -2.26 -2.43
C PHE A 52 -5.19 -3.57 -3.16
N THR A 53 -5.11 -3.55 -4.49
CA THR A 53 -5.32 -4.71 -5.35
C THR A 53 -4.00 -5.07 -6.01
N PRO A 54 -3.23 -6.02 -5.45
CA PRO A 54 -1.99 -6.47 -6.05
C PRO A 54 -2.22 -7.27 -7.33
N SER A 55 -1.28 -7.15 -8.26
CA SER A 55 -1.08 -8.02 -9.41
C SER A 55 0.42 -8.24 -9.53
N LEU A 56 0.95 -9.05 -8.61
CA LEU A 56 2.39 -9.24 -8.40
C LEU A 56 2.79 -10.68 -8.71
N LYS A 57 4.06 -10.86 -9.10
CA LYS A 57 4.68 -12.15 -9.42
C LYS A 57 6.10 -12.21 -8.83
N ALA A 58 6.71 -13.37 -8.92
CA ALA A 58 8.10 -13.62 -8.50
C ALA A 58 8.37 -13.30 -7.01
N LEU A 59 7.35 -13.42 -6.17
CA LEU A 59 7.47 -13.34 -4.72
C LEU A 59 7.62 -14.73 -4.10
N PRO A 60 8.30 -14.89 -2.96
CA PRO A 60 8.27 -16.14 -2.21
C PRO A 60 6.84 -16.49 -1.77
N ALA A 61 6.48 -17.77 -1.77
CA ALA A 61 5.16 -18.20 -1.31
C ALA A 61 5.01 -17.99 0.20
N GLY A 62 3.82 -17.56 0.64
CA GLY A 62 3.50 -17.36 2.05
C GLY A 62 2.82 -16.04 2.35
N VAL A 63 2.80 -15.67 3.62
CA VAL A 63 2.27 -14.39 4.10
C VAL A 63 3.42 -13.39 4.23
N HIS A 64 3.23 -12.18 3.70
CA HIS A 64 4.24 -11.13 3.69
C HIS A 64 3.72 -9.85 4.33
N GLY A 65 4.54 -9.21 5.17
CA GLY A 65 4.28 -7.87 5.67
C GLY A 65 4.15 -6.89 4.51
N PHE A 66 3.14 -6.02 4.59
CA PHE A 66 2.82 -5.07 3.54
C PHE A 66 2.53 -3.71 4.16
N HIS A 67 3.35 -2.70 3.83
CA HIS A 67 3.30 -1.44 4.53
C HIS A 67 3.54 -0.24 3.61
N VAL A 68 2.98 0.90 3.99
CA VAL A 68 3.39 2.21 3.46
C VAL A 68 4.53 2.75 4.33
N HIS A 69 5.66 3.08 3.68
CA HIS A 69 6.82 3.72 4.31
C HIS A 69 6.79 5.23 4.12
N GLU A 70 7.43 5.97 5.03
CA GLU A 70 7.29 7.42 5.16
C GLU A 70 7.86 8.25 3.99
N LYS A 71 8.82 7.72 3.21
CA LYS A 71 9.50 8.43 2.12
C LYS A 71 9.33 7.71 0.80
N GLY A 72 9.09 8.46 -0.28
CA GLY A 72 8.91 7.94 -1.64
C GLY A 72 10.23 7.58 -2.32
N SER A 73 10.97 6.65 -1.75
CA SER A 73 12.23 6.16 -2.31
C SER A 73 12.38 4.67 -2.10
N CYS A 74 12.78 3.95 -3.14
CA CYS A 74 13.14 2.53 -3.06
C CYS A 74 14.66 2.31 -3.08
N GLU A 75 15.44 3.38 -2.97
CA GLU A 75 16.89 3.29 -3.01
C GLU A 75 17.47 2.62 -1.77
N PRO A 76 18.57 1.86 -1.91
CA PRO A 76 19.27 1.30 -0.78
C PRO A 76 19.93 2.40 0.08
N GLY A 77 20.35 2.03 1.26
CA GLY A 77 21.12 2.88 2.14
C GLY A 77 22.10 2.09 2.98
N MET A 78 23.00 2.76 3.67
CA MET A 78 23.98 2.13 4.55
C MET A 78 23.50 2.11 6.00
N LYS A 79 23.54 0.96 6.65
CA LYS A 79 23.29 0.78 8.07
C LYS A 79 24.34 -0.17 8.64
N ASP A 80 25.04 0.26 9.68
CA ASP A 80 26.09 -0.54 10.34
C ASP A 80 27.14 -1.10 9.36
N GLY A 81 27.55 -0.30 8.36
CA GLY A 81 28.53 -0.66 7.35
C GLY A 81 28.01 -1.63 6.27
N LYS A 82 26.71 -1.95 6.26
CA LYS A 82 26.09 -2.86 5.28
C LYS A 82 25.07 -2.11 4.43
N ALA A 83 25.01 -2.44 3.14
CA ALA A 83 23.96 -1.96 2.26
C ALA A 83 22.65 -2.68 2.58
N VAL A 84 21.58 -1.90 2.81
CA VAL A 84 20.24 -2.40 3.13
C VAL A 84 19.28 -1.96 2.03
N ALA A 85 18.52 -2.91 1.50
CA ALA A 85 17.52 -2.68 0.46
C ALA A 85 16.50 -1.64 0.87
N ALA A 86 16.16 -0.72 -0.03
CA ALA A 86 15.15 0.33 0.12
C ALA A 86 15.23 1.11 1.45
N LEU A 87 16.41 1.22 2.08
CA LEU A 87 16.55 1.90 3.38
C LEU A 87 16.14 3.38 3.30
N ALA A 88 16.29 4.00 2.14
CA ALA A 88 15.90 5.38 1.91
C ALA A 88 14.38 5.64 2.06
N ALA A 89 13.55 4.59 2.02
CA ALA A 89 12.10 4.69 2.29
C ALA A 89 11.78 5.08 3.74
N GLY A 90 12.74 4.97 4.66
CA GLY A 90 12.52 5.25 6.09
C GLY A 90 11.77 4.15 6.81
N GLY A 91 11.08 4.49 7.91
CA GLY A 91 10.21 3.60 8.69
C GLY A 91 8.81 3.46 8.10
N HIS A 92 7.94 2.73 8.78
CA HIS A 92 6.52 2.72 8.46
C HIS A 92 5.94 4.13 8.62
N PHE A 93 4.99 4.49 7.76
CA PHE A 93 4.33 5.79 7.81
C PHE A 93 3.57 5.96 9.13
N ASP A 94 4.08 6.83 10.00
CA ASP A 94 3.53 7.10 11.32
C ASP A 94 3.42 8.62 11.57
N PRO A 95 2.43 9.29 10.97
CA PRO A 95 2.27 10.74 11.09
C PRO A 95 1.91 11.17 12.51
N GLN A 96 1.35 10.27 13.32
CA GLN A 96 0.98 10.52 14.71
C GLN A 96 2.12 10.21 15.69
N LYS A 97 3.25 9.68 15.21
CA LYS A 97 4.43 9.30 16.01
C LYS A 97 4.09 8.37 17.17
N THR A 98 3.25 7.40 16.89
CA THR A 98 2.83 6.38 17.88
C THR A 98 3.99 5.47 18.26
N GLY A 99 4.90 5.19 17.32
CA GLY A 99 6.04 4.29 17.49
C GLY A 99 5.61 2.85 17.79
N LYS A 100 4.40 2.45 17.37
CA LYS A 100 3.82 1.13 17.67
C LYS A 100 3.35 0.45 16.38
N HIS A 101 3.73 -0.81 16.22
CA HIS A 101 3.22 -1.66 15.15
C HIS A 101 2.02 -2.45 15.67
N LEU A 102 0.81 -2.01 15.32
CA LEU A 102 -0.45 -2.61 15.80
C LEU A 102 -1.36 -3.07 14.66
N GLY A 103 -0.81 -3.10 13.44
CA GLY A 103 -1.54 -3.51 12.25
C GLY A 103 -2.58 -2.48 11.78
N PRO A 104 -3.39 -2.85 10.77
CA PRO A 104 -4.25 -1.90 10.04
C PRO A 104 -5.50 -1.45 10.81
N TYR A 105 -5.84 -2.11 11.94
CA TYR A 105 -7.12 -1.91 12.62
C TYR A 105 -7.02 -1.19 13.97
N ALA A 106 -5.81 -0.95 14.47
CA ALA A 106 -5.56 -0.32 15.77
C ALA A 106 -4.75 0.97 15.65
N ASP A 107 -4.60 1.72 16.74
CA ASP A 107 -3.95 3.03 16.76
C ASP A 107 -2.42 2.93 16.86
N GLY A 108 -1.82 2.23 15.90
CA GLY A 108 -0.39 2.19 15.62
C GLY A 108 -0.03 3.00 14.39
N HIS A 109 1.10 2.64 13.73
CA HIS A 109 1.50 3.27 12.47
C HIS A 109 0.33 3.30 11.48
N LEU A 110 0.11 4.42 10.82
CA LEU A 110 -0.95 4.54 9.81
C LEU A 110 -0.63 3.74 8.53
N GLY A 111 0.66 3.52 8.29
CA GLY A 111 1.16 2.75 7.16
C GLY A 111 1.10 1.22 7.33
N ASP A 112 0.67 0.70 8.48
CA ASP A 112 0.48 -0.74 8.67
C ASP A 112 -0.76 -1.19 7.87
N LEU A 113 -0.55 -2.03 6.84
CA LEU A 113 -1.61 -2.57 6.00
C LEU A 113 -1.87 -4.03 6.39
N PRO A 114 -3.00 -4.64 5.97
CA PRO A 114 -3.13 -6.10 6.07
C PRO A 114 -2.04 -6.78 5.26
N ALA A 115 -1.46 -7.85 5.82
CA ALA A 115 -0.47 -8.65 5.13
C ALA A 115 -1.04 -9.22 3.81
N ILE A 116 -0.20 -9.39 2.79
CA ILE A 116 -0.58 -10.04 1.54
C ILE A 116 -0.24 -11.52 1.57
N TYR A 117 -1.06 -12.31 0.86
CA TYR A 117 -0.79 -13.73 0.63
C TYR A 117 -0.21 -13.95 -0.76
N VAL A 118 0.87 -14.74 -0.82
CA VAL A 118 1.53 -15.16 -2.05
C VAL A 118 1.31 -16.65 -2.24
N THR A 119 0.76 -17.01 -3.39
CA THR A 119 0.49 -18.41 -3.77
C THR A 119 1.77 -19.21 -4.02
N ALA A 120 1.67 -20.55 -4.12
CA ALA A 120 2.81 -21.42 -4.32
C ALA A 120 3.58 -21.18 -5.65
N ASP A 121 2.91 -20.57 -6.64
CA ASP A 121 3.49 -20.14 -7.92
C ASP A 121 4.05 -18.70 -7.91
N GLY A 122 4.11 -18.08 -6.73
CA GLY A 122 4.73 -16.77 -6.53
C GLY A 122 3.87 -15.56 -6.91
N MET A 123 2.56 -15.73 -6.97
CA MET A 123 1.60 -14.67 -7.32
C MET A 123 0.91 -14.09 -6.09
N ALA A 124 0.71 -12.77 -6.07
CA ALA A 124 -0.16 -12.10 -5.11
C ALA A 124 -1.23 -11.30 -5.87
N ASN A 125 -2.50 -11.72 -5.73
CA ASN A 125 -3.62 -11.13 -6.46
C ASN A 125 -4.83 -10.82 -5.55
N ASP A 126 -4.77 -11.18 -4.28
CA ASP A 126 -5.88 -10.96 -3.34
C ASP A 126 -5.87 -9.52 -2.84
N PRO A 127 -6.98 -8.77 -2.99
CA PRO A 127 -7.05 -7.39 -2.52
C PRO A 127 -7.10 -7.31 -0.99
N VAL A 128 -6.51 -6.25 -0.44
CA VAL A 128 -6.53 -5.95 0.99
C VAL A 128 -7.07 -4.55 1.23
N LEU A 129 -7.88 -4.38 2.28
CA LEU A 129 -8.50 -3.10 2.64
C LEU A 129 -7.78 -2.48 3.84
N ALA A 130 -7.31 -1.24 3.68
CA ALA A 130 -6.74 -0.41 4.74
C ALA A 130 -7.81 0.58 5.26
N PRO A 131 -8.54 0.26 6.33
CA PRO A 131 -9.71 1.03 6.74
C PRO A 131 -9.37 2.38 7.36
N ARG A 132 -8.13 2.58 7.83
CA ARG A 132 -7.66 3.82 8.46
C ARG A 132 -7.18 4.86 7.44
N LEU A 133 -6.78 4.44 6.24
CA LEU A 133 -6.44 5.31 5.12
C LEU A 133 -7.69 5.59 4.29
N LYS A 134 -8.01 6.86 4.01
CA LYS A 134 -9.26 7.24 3.35
C LYS A 134 -9.05 7.82 1.96
N LYS A 135 -7.91 8.49 1.74
CA LYS A 135 -7.59 9.16 0.50
C LYS A 135 -6.20 8.78 0.00
N ILE A 136 -6.05 8.64 -1.30
CA ILE A 136 -4.75 8.38 -1.94
C ILE A 136 -3.77 9.50 -1.59
N SER A 137 -4.25 10.74 -1.50
CA SER A 137 -3.42 11.91 -1.14
C SER A 137 -2.78 11.82 0.27
N GLU A 138 -3.26 10.96 1.17
CA GLU A 138 -2.62 10.73 2.47
C GLU A 138 -1.27 9.98 2.34
N ILE A 139 -1.13 9.20 1.28
CA ILE A 139 0.03 8.33 1.04
C ILE A 139 0.79 8.65 -0.25
N GLU A 140 0.35 9.65 -1.01
CA GLU A 140 1.05 10.15 -2.19
C GLU A 140 2.49 10.58 -1.83
N GLY A 141 3.44 10.29 -2.71
CA GLY A 141 4.85 10.56 -2.46
C GLY A 141 5.52 9.66 -1.41
N LYS A 142 4.91 8.55 -1.02
CA LYS A 142 5.44 7.54 -0.09
C LYS A 142 5.81 6.26 -0.82
N ALA A 143 6.47 5.34 -0.14
CA ALA A 143 6.82 4.04 -0.71
C ALA A 143 5.89 2.93 -0.19
N LEU A 144 5.40 2.09 -1.10
CA LEU A 144 4.72 0.85 -0.80
C LEU A 144 5.76 -0.28 -0.73
N MET A 145 5.70 -1.10 0.31
CA MET A 145 6.72 -2.11 0.61
C MET A 145 6.12 -3.47 0.86
N VAL A 146 6.72 -4.49 0.27
CA VAL A 146 6.52 -5.91 0.64
C VAL A 146 7.77 -6.39 1.37
N HIS A 147 7.57 -7.02 2.52
CA HIS A 147 8.65 -7.56 3.35
C HIS A 147 8.89 -9.05 3.10
N ALA A 148 10.09 -9.53 3.45
CA ALA A 148 10.45 -10.94 3.28
C ALA A 148 9.71 -11.86 4.25
N GLY A 149 9.45 -11.40 5.47
CA GLY A 149 8.69 -12.11 6.50
C GLY A 149 7.21 -11.74 6.53
N GLY A 150 6.46 -12.43 7.37
CA GLY A 150 5.05 -12.18 7.61
C GLY A 150 4.79 -10.94 8.46
N ASP A 151 3.57 -10.82 8.97
CA ASP A 151 3.17 -9.76 9.88
C ASP A 151 2.17 -10.30 10.90
N ASN A 152 2.52 -10.23 12.18
CA ASN A 152 1.65 -10.64 13.28
C ASN A 152 0.91 -9.44 13.93
N HIS A 153 1.01 -8.24 13.35
CA HIS A 153 0.41 -7.00 13.82
C HIS A 153 0.82 -6.63 15.26
N SER A 154 2.08 -6.91 15.63
CA SER A 154 2.61 -6.64 16.97
C SER A 154 4.12 -6.39 16.91
N ASP A 155 4.64 -5.68 17.90
CA ASP A 155 6.09 -5.53 18.10
C ASP A 155 6.72 -6.72 18.86
N HIS A 156 5.95 -7.76 19.15
CA HIS A 156 6.38 -8.96 19.87
C HIS A 156 5.93 -10.23 19.15
N PRO A 157 6.75 -11.32 19.10
CA PRO A 157 8.09 -11.43 19.68
C PRO A 157 9.20 -10.71 18.89
N LEU A 158 8.91 -10.32 17.63
CA LEU A 158 9.84 -9.58 16.77
C LEU A 158 9.25 -8.19 16.45
N PRO A 159 10.09 -7.15 16.35
CA PRO A 159 9.64 -5.81 16.03
C PRO A 159 8.98 -5.76 14.63
N LEU A 160 8.05 -4.83 14.47
CA LEU A 160 7.37 -4.54 13.20
C LEU A 160 6.72 -5.79 12.58
N GLY A 161 6.00 -6.56 13.39
CA GLY A 161 5.27 -7.75 12.94
C GLY A 161 6.13 -8.94 12.53
N GLY A 162 7.46 -8.81 12.61
CA GLY A 162 8.40 -9.83 12.13
C GLY A 162 8.63 -9.76 10.62
N GLY A 163 8.26 -8.67 9.95
CA GLY A 163 8.42 -8.48 8.49
C GLY A 163 9.86 -8.61 7.99
N GLY A 164 10.84 -8.21 8.80
CA GLY A 164 12.25 -8.38 8.49
C GLY A 164 12.71 -7.53 7.29
N GLU A 165 13.42 -8.17 6.37
CA GLU A 165 14.02 -7.50 5.21
C GLU A 165 12.96 -6.95 4.23
N ARG A 166 13.33 -5.91 3.48
CA ARG A 166 12.53 -5.34 2.40
C ARG A 166 12.77 -6.12 1.13
N PHE A 167 11.72 -6.65 0.53
CA PHE A 167 11.79 -7.54 -0.62
C PHE A 167 11.39 -6.86 -1.91
N ALA A 168 10.27 -6.10 -1.90
CA ALA A 168 9.82 -5.33 -3.04
C ALA A 168 9.32 -3.95 -2.64
N CYS A 169 9.47 -2.96 -3.53
CA CYS A 169 9.16 -1.57 -3.27
C CYS A 169 8.63 -0.88 -4.53
N GLY A 170 7.70 0.06 -4.35
CA GLY A 170 7.20 0.97 -5.37
C GLY A 170 6.86 2.33 -4.78
N VAL A 171 6.98 3.40 -5.56
CA VAL A 171 6.63 4.76 -5.13
C VAL A 171 5.20 5.10 -5.55
N ILE A 172 4.38 5.52 -4.61
CA ILE A 172 3.00 5.97 -4.82
C ILE A 172 3.04 7.38 -5.41
N LYS A 173 2.44 7.55 -6.60
CA LYS A 173 2.41 8.83 -7.35
C LYS A 173 1.01 9.40 -7.40
#